data_82288d6eb67ab7faf7a4cfb9ee6044e5
#
_entry.id   82288d6eb67ab7faf7a4cfb9ee6044e5
#
_cell.length_a   1.000
_cell.length_b   1.000
_cell.length_c   1.000
_cell.angle_alpha   90.00
_cell.angle_beta   90.00
_cell.angle_gamma   90.00
#
_symmetry.space_group_name_H-M   'P 1'
#
loop_
_entity.id
_entity.type
_entity.pdbx_description
1 polymer ?
#
loop_
_entity_poly.entity_id
_entity_poly.type
_entity_poly.pdbx_seq_one_letter_code
_entity_poly.pdbx_strand_id
1 'polypeptide(L)'
;MSFWNLSRVPEPEEMDEAEQVESYSSAATARHLDAIDNTFVEHLLRLFVTQETAPGVLAWGLDVGTGPAQIPIKVLAKVPGLKIIGLDRSQNMLARARRNAERAGVSDRLALSVGDGHSLPFPEGMFSIVLCNSMLHHARRPVQLLREMARVAAPGAAVLLRDLRRPSRPLLRWHLWRHGRRYRGLMRELFQNSVRAAYTLEELEQFLREARLERVRAFRCRGAHIGFERREQR
;
A
#
# COMPACT_ATOMS: atom_id res chain seq x y z
N MET A 1 10.76 -1.53 28.21
CA MET A 1 11.04 -1.35 26.76
C MET A 1 12.39 -2.00 26.47
N SER A 2 12.47 -2.88 25.48
CA SER A 2 13.76 -3.54 25.17
C SER A 2 14.74 -2.53 24.60
N PHE A 3 15.98 -2.54 25.10
CA PHE A 3 17.09 -1.67 24.63
C PHE A 3 17.35 -1.77 23.11
N TRP A 4 16.87 -2.84 22.50
CA TRP A 4 17.04 -3.15 21.08
C TRP A 4 15.96 -2.55 20.17
N ASN A 5 14.83 -2.07 20.72
CA ASN A 5 13.75 -1.52 19.93
C ASN A 5 14.01 -0.04 19.60
N LEU A 6 13.99 0.28 18.31
CA LEU A 6 14.00 1.66 17.84
C LEU A 6 12.61 2.27 18.07
N SER A 7 12.53 3.40 18.77
CA SER A 7 11.27 4.14 18.90
C SER A 7 10.81 4.63 17.54
N ARG A 8 9.50 4.53 17.31
CA ARG A 8 8.88 5.05 16.09
C ARG A 8 8.91 6.59 16.10
N VAL A 9 9.24 7.17 14.95
CA VAL A 9 9.13 8.62 14.70
C VAL A 9 8.07 8.79 13.62
N PRO A 10 6.85 9.24 13.98
CA PRO A 10 5.77 9.41 13.00
C PRO A 10 6.11 10.42 11.92
N GLU A 11 5.65 10.17 10.70
CA GLU A 11 5.63 11.12 9.59
C GLU A 11 4.25 11.80 9.48
N PRO A 12 4.16 12.94 8.76
CA PRO A 12 2.87 13.50 8.35
C PRO A 12 2.02 12.46 7.60
N GLU A 13 0.70 12.51 7.78
CA GLU A 13 -0.23 11.61 7.09
C GLU A 13 -0.39 11.93 5.60
N GLU A 14 0.08 13.07 5.18
CA GLU A 14 -0.10 13.58 3.83
C GLU A 14 1.24 14.02 3.25
N MET A 15 1.49 13.59 2.02
CA MET A 15 2.60 14.04 1.19
C MET A 15 2.01 14.86 0.04
N ASP A 16 1.86 16.18 0.24
CA ASP A 16 1.22 17.07 -0.73
C ASP A 16 2.13 18.19 -1.26
N GLU A 17 3.34 18.34 -0.71
CA GLU A 17 4.31 19.30 -1.24
C GLU A 17 4.76 18.88 -2.65
N ALA A 18 4.68 19.78 -3.61
CA ALA A 18 4.97 19.52 -5.03
C ALA A 18 6.36 18.90 -5.25
N GLU A 19 7.37 19.33 -4.49
CA GLU A 19 8.72 18.79 -4.58
C GLU A 19 8.81 17.34 -4.08
N GLN A 20 8.09 17.01 -2.98
CA GLN A 20 8.03 15.65 -2.46
C GLN A 20 7.29 14.73 -3.43
N VAL A 21 6.15 15.18 -3.98
CA VAL A 21 5.37 14.42 -4.97
C VAL A 21 6.20 14.15 -6.22
N GLU A 22 6.94 15.14 -6.74
CA GLU A 22 7.79 14.96 -7.91
C GLU A 22 8.97 14.03 -7.62
N SER A 23 9.64 14.19 -6.48
CA SER A 23 10.75 13.34 -6.06
C SER A 23 10.31 11.88 -5.91
N TYR A 24 9.17 11.65 -5.25
CA TYR A 24 8.60 10.31 -5.07
C TYR A 24 8.17 9.71 -6.42
N SER A 25 7.45 10.47 -7.25
CA SER A 25 6.95 10.00 -8.55
C SER A 25 8.08 9.67 -9.53
N SER A 26 9.16 10.47 -9.53
CA SER A 26 10.34 10.21 -10.35
C SER A 26 11.08 8.96 -9.88
N ALA A 27 11.19 8.76 -8.56
CA ALA A 27 11.79 7.55 -8.00
C ALA A 27 10.94 6.31 -8.27
N ALA A 28 9.60 6.42 -8.26
CA ALA A 28 8.67 5.32 -8.51
C ALA A 28 8.81 4.73 -9.92
N THR A 29 9.30 5.51 -10.89
CA THR A 29 9.61 5.03 -12.25
C THR A 29 10.98 4.37 -12.36
N ALA A 30 11.83 4.46 -11.34
CA ALA A 30 13.14 3.82 -11.36
C ALA A 30 13.01 2.29 -11.32
N ARG A 31 13.81 1.59 -12.15
CA ARG A 31 13.78 0.11 -12.29
C ARG A 31 13.73 -0.67 -10.99
N HIS A 32 14.35 -0.14 -9.95
CA HIS A 32 14.43 -0.80 -8.66
C HIS A 32 13.09 -0.75 -7.89
N LEU A 33 12.37 0.39 -7.88
CA LEU A 33 11.04 0.48 -7.29
C LEU A 33 10.02 -0.25 -8.14
N ASP A 34 10.13 -0.14 -9.47
CA ASP A 34 9.33 -0.90 -10.41
C ASP A 34 9.39 -2.41 -10.14
N ALA A 35 10.58 -2.96 -9.89
CA ALA A 35 10.76 -4.36 -9.52
C ALA A 35 10.14 -4.72 -8.14
N ILE A 36 10.18 -3.80 -7.17
CA ILE A 36 9.52 -3.98 -5.87
C ILE A 36 8.01 -4.00 -6.05
N ASP A 37 7.46 -3.06 -6.80
CA ASP A 37 6.02 -2.98 -7.10
C ASP A 37 5.52 -4.22 -7.83
N ASN A 38 6.27 -4.73 -8.81
CA ASN A 38 5.94 -5.96 -9.50
C ASN A 38 5.78 -7.14 -8.53
N THR A 39 6.61 -7.24 -7.48
CA THR A 39 6.45 -8.30 -6.47
C THR A 39 5.18 -8.15 -5.63
N PHE A 40 4.69 -6.92 -5.42
CA PHE A 40 3.42 -6.68 -4.74
C PHE A 40 2.26 -7.09 -5.65
N VAL A 41 2.28 -6.66 -6.90
CA VAL A 41 1.25 -7.00 -7.90
C VAL A 41 1.18 -8.51 -8.10
N GLU A 42 2.31 -9.21 -8.25
CA GLU A 42 2.34 -10.67 -8.35
C GLU A 42 1.77 -11.36 -7.11
N HIS A 43 2.03 -10.81 -5.91
CA HIS A 43 1.47 -11.33 -4.68
C HIS A 43 -0.05 -11.15 -4.66
N LEU A 44 -0.54 -9.95 -4.98
CA LEU A 44 -1.97 -9.64 -5.06
C LEU A 44 -2.70 -10.55 -6.04
N LEU A 45 -2.14 -10.73 -7.24
CA LEU A 45 -2.76 -11.55 -8.28
C LEU A 45 -2.86 -13.02 -7.86
N ARG A 46 -1.90 -13.55 -7.10
CA ARG A 46 -2.01 -14.92 -6.55
C ARG A 46 -3.16 -15.07 -5.55
N LEU A 47 -3.48 -14.01 -4.81
CA LEU A 47 -4.65 -14.02 -3.91
C LEU A 47 -5.96 -13.89 -4.67
N PHE A 48 -5.96 -13.15 -5.78
CA PHE A 48 -7.15 -12.84 -6.56
C PHE A 48 -7.53 -13.95 -7.56
N VAL A 49 -6.56 -14.64 -8.17
CA VAL A 49 -6.80 -15.73 -9.17
C VAL A 49 -7.55 -16.93 -8.55
N THR A 50 -7.56 -17.05 -7.22
CA THR A 50 -8.36 -18.08 -6.55
C THR A 50 -9.86 -17.75 -6.50
N GLN A 51 -10.27 -16.55 -6.94
CA GLN A 51 -11.67 -16.13 -7.01
C GLN A 51 -12.18 -16.31 -8.45
N GLU A 52 -13.07 -17.27 -8.65
CA GLU A 52 -13.85 -17.34 -9.88
C GLU A 52 -14.86 -16.18 -9.88
N THR A 53 -14.46 -15.05 -10.46
CA THR A 53 -15.46 -14.03 -10.84
C THR A 53 -16.30 -14.61 -11.95
N ALA A 54 -17.62 -14.66 -11.75
CA ALA A 54 -18.54 -15.12 -12.78
C ALA A 54 -18.28 -14.35 -14.10
N PRO A 55 -18.25 -15.03 -15.26
CA PRO A 55 -18.00 -14.38 -16.54
C PRO A 55 -18.96 -13.20 -16.75
N GLY A 56 -18.41 -12.02 -17.04
CA GLY A 56 -19.20 -10.80 -17.31
C GLY A 56 -19.48 -9.90 -16.10
N VAL A 57 -19.12 -10.28 -14.88
CA VAL A 57 -19.22 -9.42 -13.70
C VAL A 57 -17.98 -8.53 -13.61
N LEU A 58 -18.17 -7.21 -13.66
CA LEU A 58 -17.10 -6.23 -13.44
C LEU A 58 -16.69 -6.27 -11.98
N ALA A 59 -15.47 -6.73 -11.73
CA ALA A 59 -14.88 -6.70 -10.39
C ALA A 59 -14.40 -5.27 -10.06
N TRP A 60 -14.69 -4.82 -8.83
CA TRP A 60 -14.19 -3.55 -8.32
C TRP A 60 -13.07 -3.76 -7.31
N GLY A 61 -12.00 -3.02 -7.49
CA GLY A 61 -10.89 -2.94 -6.54
C GLY A 61 -10.79 -1.55 -5.90
N LEU A 62 -10.19 -1.50 -4.71
CA LEU A 62 -9.84 -0.26 -4.01
C LEU A 62 -8.35 -0.26 -3.70
N ASP A 63 -7.67 0.82 -4.07
CA ASP A 63 -6.28 1.10 -3.66
C ASP A 63 -6.26 2.26 -2.66
N VAL A 64 -5.93 1.96 -1.40
CA VAL A 64 -5.93 2.92 -0.29
C VAL A 64 -4.53 3.54 -0.16
N GLY A 65 -4.44 4.86 -0.35
CA GLY A 65 -3.17 5.58 -0.46
C GLY A 65 -2.52 5.31 -1.82
N THR A 66 -3.27 5.55 -2.89
CA THR A 66 -2.86 5.18 -4.26
C THR A 66 -1.63 5.95 -4.76
N GLY A 67 -1.33 7.12 -4.16
CA GLY A 67 -0.24 7.98 -4.60
C GLY A 67 -0.31 8.27 -6.11
N PRO A 68 0.79 8.12 -6.88
CA PRO A 68 0.82 8.32 -8.32
C PRO A 68 0.24 7.14 -9.13
N ALA A 69 -0.49 6.22 -8.50
CA ALA A 69 -1.21 5.07 -9.07
C ALA A 69 -0.34 4.02 -9.79
N GLN A 70 0.92 3.84 -9.38
CA GLN A 70 1.80 2.84 -10.00
C GLN A 70 1.26 1.41 -9.84
N ILE A 71 0.76 1.07 -8.64
CA ILE A 71 0.22 -0.27 -8.35
C ILE A 71 -1.06 -0.54 -9.13
N PRO A 72 -2.13 0.29 -9.05
CA PRO A 72 -3.36 0.01 -9.78
C PRO A 72 -3.17 -0.02 -11.30
N ILE A 73 -2.31 0.82 -11.87
CA ILE A 73 -1.98 0.77 -13.31
C ILE A 73 -1.42 -0.61 -13.70
N LYS A 74 -0.48 -1.15 -12.92
CA LYS A 74 0.10 -2.47 -13.15
C LYS A 74 -0.91 -3.61 -12.99
N VAL A 75 -1.82 -3.50 -12.03
CA VAL A 75 -2.89 -4.48 -11.81
C VAL A 75 -3.86 -4.46 -12.99
N LEU A 76 -4.32 -3.27 -13.41
CA LEU A 76 -5.24 -3.10 -14.54
C LEU A 76 -4.66 -3.58 -15.87
N ALA A 77 -3.35 -3.46 -16.07
CA ALA A 77 -2.67 -4.00 -17.24
C ALA A 77 -2.71 -5.54 -17.31
N LYS A 78 -2.88 -6.22 -16.14
CA LYS A 78 -2.87 -7.69 -16.04
C LYS A 78 -4.27 -8.30 -15.88
N VAL A 79 -5.27 -7.50 -15.49
CA VAL A 79 -6.65 -7.95 -15.24
C VAL A 79 -7.63 -7.11 -16.05
N PRO A 80 -7.99 -7.52 -17.28
CA PRO A 80 -8.82 -6.72 -18.19
C PRO A 80 -10.22 -6.41 -17.66
N GLY A 81 -10.87 -7.31 -16.93
CA GLY A 81 -12.22 -7.15 -16.37
C GLY A 81 -12.31 -6.38 -15.05
N LEU A 82 -11.20 -5.83 -14.55
CA LEU A 82 -11.15 -5.11 -13.28
C LEU A 82 -11.28 -3.60 -13.49
N LYS A 83 -12.05 -2.94 -12.60
CA LYS A 83 -12.00 -1.50 -12.37
C LYS A 83 -11.45 -1.22 -10.99
N ILE A 84 -10.67 -0.16 -10.82
CA ILE A 84 -10.08 0.22 -9.52
C ILE A 84 -10.45 1.66 -9.18
N ILE A 85 -10.77 1.89 -7.90
CA ILE A 85 -10.80 3.23 -7.33
C ILE A 85 -9.49 3.42 -6.59
N GLY A 86 -8.70 4.42 -6.98
CA GLY A 86 -7.53 4.89 -6.26
C GLY A 86 -7.92 6.02 -5.33
N LEU A 87 -7.76 5.83 -4.02
CA LEU A 87 -8.07 6.84 -3.01
C LEU A 87 -6.77 7.37 -2.41
N ASP A 88 -6.65 8.70 -2.33
CA ASP A 88 -5.54 9.38 -1.67
C ASP A 88 -6.01 10.69 -1.03
N ARG A 89 -5.31 11.18 -0.02
CA ARG A 89 -5.56 12.50 0.58
C ARG A 89 -5.00 13.62 -0.27
N SER A 90 -3.83 13.41 -0.87
CA SER A 90 -3.09 14.40 -1.65
C SER A 90 -3.70 14.59 -3.04
N GLN A 91 -4.20 15.79 -3.28
CA GLN A 91 -4.68 16.18 -4.61
C GLN A 91 -3.55 16.22 -5.64
N ASN A 92 -2.33 16.56 -5.23
CA ASN A 92 -1.14 16.57 -6.08
C ASN A 92 -0.75 15.15 -6.51
N MET A 93 -0.84 14.16 -5.61
CA MET A 93 -0.66 12.75 -5.96
C MET A 93 -1.72 12.28 -6.95
N LEU A 94 -3.00 12.61 -6.72
CA LEU A 94 -4.08 12.23 -7.64
C LEU A 94 -3.97 12.92 -9.01
N ALA A 95 -3.51 14.17 -9.06
CA ALA A 95 -3.21 14.83 -10.33
C ALA A 95 -2.10 14.10 -11.10
N ARG A 96 -1.08 13.59 -10.39
CA ARG A 96 -0.03 12.76 -11.01
C ARG A 96 -0.57 11.40 -11.44
N ALA A 97 -1.40 10.76 -10.61
CA ALA A 97 -2.05 9.49 -10.91
C ALA A 97 -2.88 9.57 -12.20
N ARG A 98 -3.63 10.64 -12.39
CA ARG A 98 -4.42 10.87 -13.63
C ARG A 98 -3.52 10.87 -14.85
N ARG A 99 -2.45 11.66 -14.86
CA ARG A 99 -1.49 11.71 -15.97
C ARG A 99 -0.83 10.35 -16.25
N ASN A 100 -0.55 9.59 -15.19
CA ASN A 100 0.03 8.25 -15.33
C ASN A 100 -0.98 7.26 -15.92
N ALA A 101 -2.25 7.31 -15.50
CA ALA A 101 -3.33 6.48 -16.04
C ALA A 101 -3.60 6.76 -17.52
N GLU A 102 -3.60 8.03 -17.92
CA GLU A 102 -3.74 8.46 -19.32
C GLU A 102 -2.60 7.91 -20.18
N ARG A 103 -1.36 8.06 -19.74
CA ARG A 103 -0.18 7.51 -20.45
C ARG A 103 -0.19 5.98 -20.56
N ALA A 104 -0.77 5.31 -19.57
CA ALA A 104 -0.89 3.86 -19.55
C ALA A 104 -2.14 3.33 -20.28
N GLY A 105 -3.05 4.20 -20.75
CA GLY A 105 -4.27 3.82 -21.44
C GLY A 105 -5.27 3.07 -20.59
N VAL A 106 -5.36 3.39 -19.27
CA VAL A 106 -6.26 2.72 -18.32
C VAL A 106 -7.24 3.68 -17.61
N SER A 107 -7.35 4.92 -18.10
CA SER A 107 -8.20 5.96 -17.49
C SER A 107 -9.70 5.60 -17.43
N ASP A 108 -10.17 4.76 -18.33
CA ASP A 108 -11.53 4.24 -18.36
C ASP A 108 -11.84 3.22 -17.25
N ARG A 109 -10.78 2.67 -16.64
CA ARG A 109 -10.88 1.64 -15.60
C ARG A 109 -10.28 2.06 -14.25
N LEU A 110 -9.69 3.26 -14.16
CA LEU A 110 -9.13 3.82 -12.93
C LEU A 110 -9.86 5.10 -12.56
N ALA A 111 -10.77 5.01 -11.58
CA ALA A 111 -11.35 6.19 -10.94
C ALA A 111 -10.43 6.70 -9.82
N LEU A 112 -10.38 8.01 -9.62
CA LEU A 112 -9.55 8.63 -8.57
C LEU A 112 -10.45 9.43 -7.62
N SER A 113 -10.25 9.25 -6.31
CA SER A 113 -11.05 9.90 -5.27
C SER A 113 -10.16 10.50 -4.18
N VAL A 114 -10.43 11.73 -3.80
CA VAL A 114 -9.85 12.32 -2.58
C VAL A 114 -10.56 11.73 -1.38
N GLY A 115 -9.79 11.23 -0.38
CA GLY A 115 -10.40 10.65 0.81
C GLY A 115 -9.42 10.21 1.88
N ASP A 116 -9.97 9.91 3.05
CA ASP A 116 -9.24 9.44 4.21
C ASP A 116 -9.36 7.90 4.35
N GLY A 117 -8.23 7.20 4.36
CA GLY A 117 -8.20 5.75 4.58
C GLY A 117 -8.76 5.30 5.94
N HIS A 118 -8.86 6.23 6.91
CA HIS A 118 -9.47 5.95 8.21
C HIS A 118 -11.01 6.06 8.22
N SER A 119 -11.62 6.54 7.12
CA SER A 119 -13.07 6.68 6.95
C SER A 119 -13.40 6.58 5.46
N LEU A 120 -13.43 5.35 4.96
CA LEU A 120 -13.62 5.09 3.54
C LEU A 120 -15.09 5.38 3.14
N PRO A 121 -15.35 6.24 2.14
CA PRO A 121 -16.70 6.64 1.74
C PRO A 121 -17.38 5.58 0.85
N PHE A 122 -17.21 4.31 1.19
CA PHE A 122 -17.75 3.19 0.45
C PHE A 122 -18.57 2.26 1.34
N PRO A 123 -19.59 1.60 0.82
CA PRO A 123 -20.37 0.63 1.58
C PRO A 123 -19.54 -0.60 1.97
N GLU A 124 -20.02 -1.31 2.97
CA GLU A 124 -19.47 -2.60 3.39
C GLU A 124 -19.54 -3.62 2.24
N GLY A 125 -18.50 -4.42 2.09
CA GLY A 125 -18.47 -5.53 1.16
C GLY A 125 -18.47 -5.14 -0.33
N MET A 126 -18.10 -3.91 -0.67
CA MET A 126 -18.17 -3.42 -2.06
C MET A 126 -17.07 -4.02 -2.97
N PHE A 127 -15.87 -4.25 -2.45
CA PHE A 127 -14.71 -4.52 -3.27
C PHE A 127 -14.26 -5.97 -3.23
N SER A 128 -14.01 -6.56 -4.40
CA SER A 128 -13.39 -7.89 -4.54
C SER A 128 -11.87 -7.88 -4.34
N ILE A 129 -11.25 -6.70 -4.42
CA ILE A 129 -9.83 -6.46 -4.13
C ILE A 129 -9.72 -5.21 -3.27
N VAL A 130 -8.99 -5.29 -2.15
CA VAL A 130 -8.57 -4.11 -1.37
C VAL A 130 -7.07 -4.18 -1.17
N LEU A 131 -6.37 -3.15 -1.62
CA LEU A 131 -4.91 -3.09 -1.53
C LEU A 131 -4.45 -1.79 -0.88
N CYS A 132 -3.28 -1.86 -0.24
CA CYS A 132 -2.60 -0.72 0.37
C CYS A 132 -1.10 -0.98 0.34
N ASN A 133 -0.34 -0.13 -0.33
CA ASN A 133 1.11 -0.30 -0.43
C ASN A 133 1.85 0.96 0.00
N SER A 134 2.76 0.83 0.97
CA SER A 134 3.62 1.93 1.46
C SER A 134 2.84 3.15 1.99
N MET A 135 1.75 2.91 2.73
CA MET A 135 0.90 3.96 3.30
C MET A 135 0.68 3.80 4.82
N LEU A 136 0.78 2.57 5.36
CA LEU A 136 0.49 2.31 6.78
C LEU A 136 1.38 3.12 7.73
N HIS A 137 2.65 3.36 7.36
CA HIS A 137 3.58 4.13 8.19
C HIS A 137 3.19 5.61 8.36
N HIS A 138 2.35 6.15 7.48
CA HIS A 138 1.73 7.47 7.62
C HIS A 138 0.48 7.45 8.52
N ALA A 139 -0.15 6.29 8.71
CA ALA A 139 -1.40 6.21 9.46
C ALA A 139 -1.20 6.52 10.95
N ARG A 140 -1.95 7.50 11.47
CA ARG A 140 -2.01 7.81 12.92
C ARG A 140 -2.86 6.80 13.69
N ARG A 141 -3.86 6.23 13.04
CA ARG A 141 -4.81 5.28 13.62
C ARG A 141 -4.79 3.96 12.82
N PRO A 142 -3.69 3.19 12.87
CA PRO A 142 -3.50 2.00 12.03
C PRO A 142 -4.63 0.97 12.20
N VAL A 143 -5.12 0.75 13.41
CA VAL A 143 -6.23 -0.17 13.69
C VAL A 143 -7.50 0.24 12.96
N GLN A 144 -7.79 1.55 12.89
CA GLN A 144 -8.97 2.04 12.17
C GLN A 144 -8.83 1.88 10.66
N LEU A 145 -7.65 2.20 10.10
CA LEU A 145 -7.36 1.94 8.69
C LEU A 145 -7.61 0.46 8.33
N LEU A 146 -7.08 -0.45 9.15
CA LEU A 146 -7.24 -1.89 8.93
C LEU A 146 -8.70 -2.34 9.01
N ARG A 147 -9.49 -1.79 9.95
CA ARG A 147 -10.94 -2.05 10.05
C ARG A 147 -11.70 -1.57 8.83
N GLU A 148 -11.40 -0.38 8.33
CA GLU A 148 -12.03 0.18 7.14
C GLU A 148 -11.70 -0.64 5.88
N MET A 149 -10.43 -1.02 5.69
CA MET A 149 -10.04 -1.93 4.61
C MET A 149 -10.82 -3.25 4.66
N ALA A 150 -10.98 -3.82 5.85
CA ALA A 150 -11.73 -5.07 6.03
C ALA A 150 -13.23 -4.90 5.82
N ARG A 151 -13.80 -3.77 6.26
CA ARG A 151 -15.23 -3.46 6.13
C ARG A 151 -15.66 -3.34 4.66
N VAL A 152 -14.90 -2.63 3.85
CA VAL A 152 -15.24 -2.40 2.44
C VAL A 152 -14.95 -3.60 1.54
N ALA A 153 -14.18 -4.56 2.03
CA ALA A 153 -13.83 -5.76 1.30
C ALA A 153 -14.97 -6.79 1.37
N ALA A 154 -15.42 -7.26 0.20
CA ALA A 154 -16.44 -8.30 0.09
C ALA A 154 -16.05 -9.59 0.83
N PRO A 155 -17.03 -10.44 1.21
CA PRO A 155 -16.72 -11.80 1.61
C PRO A 155 -15.86 -12.48 0.54
N GLY A 156 -14.76 -13.12 0.96
CA GLY A 156 -13.81 -13.73 0.04
C GLY A 156 -12.87 -12.76 -0.72
N ALA A 157 -13.02 -11.44 -0.60
CA ALA A 157 -12.14 -10.49 -1.30
C ALA A 157 -10.65 -10.69 -1.00
N ALA A 158 -9.81 -10.50 -2.01
CA ALA A 158 -8.37 -10.40 -1.82
C ALA A 158 -8.02 -9.11 -1.11
N VAL A 159 -7.44 -9.21 0.10
CA VAL A 159 -6.94 -8.04 0.83
C VAL A 159 -5.44 -8.19 1.02
N LEU A 160 -4.69 -7.20 0.57
CA LEU A 160 -3.23 -7.17 0.70
C LEU A 160 -2.76 -5.79 1.14
N LEU A 161 -2.04 -5.76 2.25
CA LEU A 161 -1.25 -4.60 2.67
C LEU A 161 0.22 -4.97 2.69
N ARG A 162 1.09 -4.08 2.20
CA ARG A 162 2.54 -4.15 2.37
C ARG A 162 3.08 -2.77 2.68
N ASP A 163 4.01 -2.72 3.63
CA ASP A 163 4.67 -1.48 4.01
C ASP A 163 6.14 -1.71 4.37
N LEU A 164 6.89 -0.62 4.52
CA LEU A 164 8.24 -0.65 5.05
C LEU A 164 8.26 -1.25 6.45
N ARG A 165 9.40 -1.79 6.83
CA ARG A 165 9.63 -2.36 8.16
C ARG A 165 10.62 -1.52 8.93
N ARG A 166 10.28 -1.15 10.17
CA ARG A 166 11.24 -0.57 11.11
C ARG A 166 12.22 -1.65 11.59
N PRO A 167 13.53 -1.49 11.34
CA PRO A 167 14.53 -2.42 11.84
C PRO A 167 14.78 -2.19 13.34
N SER A 168 15.44 -3.14 13.99
CA SER A 168 15.98 -2.93 15.33
C SER A 168 17.07 -1.86 15.33
N ARG A 169 17.28 -1.21 16.48
CA ARG A 169 18.25 -0.10 16.65
C ARG A 169 19.66 -0.40 16.12
N PRO A 170 20.29 -1.56 16.42
CA PRO A 170 21.64 -1.85 15.93
C PRO A 170 21.70 -2.07 14.42
N LEU A 171 20.60 -2.50 13.80
CA LEU A 171 20.53 -2.76 12.35
C LEU A 171 20.13 -1.55 11.52
N LEU A 172 19.73 -0.42 12.14
CA LEU A 172 19.20 0.74 11.42
C LEU A 172 20.16 1.26 10.35
N ARG A 173 21.44 1.48 10.73
CA ARG A 173 22.45 2.03 9.80
C ARG A 173 22.68 1.11 8.60
N TRP A 174 22.79 -0.20 8.86
CA TRP A 174 22.95 -1.20 7.81
C TRP A 174 21.71 -1.28 6.93
N HIS A 175 20.51 -1.26 7.52
CA HIS A 175 19.24 -1.29 6.80
C HIS A 175 19.09 -0.09 5.87
N LEU A 176 19.35 1.13 6.37
CA LEU A 176 19.30 2.37 5.57
C LEU A 176 20.34 2.35 4.45
N TRP A 177 21.56 1.89 4.71
CA TRP A 177 22.57 1.73 3.66
C TRP A 177 22.15 0.69 2.63
N ARG A 178 21.74 -0.50 3.06
CA ARG A 178 21.42 -1.64 2.17
C ARG A 178 20.27 -1.34 1.23
N HIS A 179 19.22 -0.70 1.73
CA HIS A 179 17.98 -0.45 0.99
C HIS A 179 17.89 0.97 0.42
N GLY A 180 18.54 1.95 1.06
CA GLY A 180 18.51 3.36 0.66
C GLY A 180 19.65 3.80 -0.26
N ARG A 181 20.65 2.96 -0.55
CA ARG A 181 21.87 3.34 -1.32
C ARG A 181 21.59 3.82 -2.74
N ARG A 182 20.42 3.49 -3.29
CA ARG A 182 20.01 3.90 -4.64
C ARG A 182 19.27 5.22 -4.68
N TYR A 183 18.78 5.69 -3.52
CA TYR A 183 18.11 6.98 -3.41
C TYR A 183 19.12 8.11 -3.21
N ARG A 184 18.82 9.28 -3.78
CA ARG A 184 19.66 10.49 -3.67
C ARG A 184 18.76 11.69 -3.33
N GLY A 185 19.39 12.79 -2.82
CA GLY A 185 18.68 14.01 -2.48
C GLY A 185 17.48 13.79 -1.56
N LEU A 186 16.41 14.53 -1.80
CA LEU A 186 15.17 14.49 -1.02
C LEU A 186 14.58 13.07 -0.90
N MET A 187 14.62 12.27 -1.97
CA MET A 187 14.10 10.90 -1.92
C MET A 187 14.85 10.02 -0.88
N ARG A 188 16.13 10.25 -0.65
CA ARG A 188 16.88 9.54 0.40
C ARG A 188 16.42 9.92 1.79
N GLU A 189 16.12 11.19 2.01
CA GLU A 189 15.58 11.71 3.29
C GLU A 189 14.19 11.15 3.54
N LEU A 190 13.30 11.23 2.55
CA LEU A 190 11.96 10.64 2.61
C LEU A 190 12.04 9.16 2.98
N PHE A 191 12.86 8.36 2.28
CA PHE A 191 13.04 6.94 2.61
C PHE A 191 13.52 6.72 4.05
N GLN A 192 14.48 7.53 4.54
CA GLN A 192 14.98 7.39 5.90
C GLN A 192 13.92 7.71 6.95
N ASN A 193 13.09 8.72 6.70
CA ASN A 193 11.99 9.11 7.55
C ASN A 193 10.92 8.01 7.56
N SER A 194 10.51 7.53 6.40
CA SER A 194 9.54 6.44 6.26
C SER A 194 9.99 5.15 6.97
N VAL A 195 11.28 4.79 6.91
CA VAL A 195 11.81 3.65 7.67
C VAL A 195 11.71 3.87 9.18
N ARG A 196 11.90 5.11 9.68
CA ARG A 196 11.75 5.44 11.11
C ARG A 196 10.28 5.49 11.54
N ALA A 197 9.39 5.89 10.63
CA ALA A 197 7.94 5.93 10.84
C ALA A 197 7.28 4.56 10.68
N ALA A 198 7.93 3.61 10.00
CA ALA A 198 7.42 2.27 9.76
C ALA A 198 7.14 1.49 11.05
N TYR A 199 6.25 0.52 10.96
CA TYR A 199 5.94 -0.40 12.06
C TYR A 199 6.82 -1.65 12.01
N THR A 200 6.89 -2.37 13.13
CA THR A 200 7.47 -3.72 13.19
C THR A 200 6.39 -4.75 12.86
N LEU A 201 6.81 -6.00 12.61
CA LEU A 201 5.84 -7.09 12.37
C LEU A 201 4.98 -7.34 13.61
N GLU A 202 5.59 -7.29 14.78
CA GLU A 202 4.93 -7.52 16.07
C GLU A 202 3.86 -6.44 16.34
N GLU A 203 4.14 -5.18 16.00
CA GLU A 203 3.15 -4.08 16.08
C GLU A 203 2.01 -4.30 15.07
N LEU A 204 2.31 -4.70 13.83
CA LEU A 204 1.28 -5.01 12.84
C LEU A 204 0.39 -6.18 13.31
N GLU A 205 0.96 -7.24 13.83
CA GLU A 205 0.20 -8.37 14.40
C GLU A 205 -0.70 -7.94 15.56
N GLN A 206 -0.21 -7.02 16.41
CA GLN A 206 -1.04 -6.43 17.48
C GLN A 206 -2.21 -5.64 16.89
N PHE A 207 -1.99 -4.79 15.88
CA PHE A 207 -3.06 -4.03 15.23
C PHE A 207 -4.11 -4.93 14.58
N LEU A 208 -3.69 -6.03 13.94
CA LEU A 208 -4.60 -7.01 13.36
C LEU A 208 -5.50 -7.66 14.43
N ARG A 209 -4.94 -8.01 15.60
CA ARG A 209 -5.72 -8.52 16.75
C ARG A 209 -6.67 -7.47 17.29
N GLU A 210 -6.23 -6.23 17.49
CA GLU A 210 -7.06 -5.12 17.98
C GLU A 210 -8.17 -4.73 16.98
N ALA A 211 -7.89 -4.85 15.69
CA ALA A 211 -8.88 -4.66 14.63
C ALA A 211 -9.88 -5.83 14.55
N ARG A 212 -9.61 -6.96 15.23
CA ARG A 212 -10.40 -8.20 15.21
C ARG A 212 -10.55 -8.76 13.78
N LEU A 213 -9.48 -8.68 12.98
CA LEU A 213 -9.49 -9.21 11.63
C LEU A 213 -9.28 -10.72 11.67
N GLU A 214 -10.23 -11.43 11.12
CA GLU A 214 -10.16 -12.88 10.98
C GLU A 214 -9.51 -13.30 9.65
N ARG A 215 -8.92 -14.51 9.63
CA ARG A 215 -8.37 -15.14 8.43
C ARG A 215 -7.26 -14.32 7.77
N VAL A 216 -6.54 -13.54 8.54
CA VAL A 216 -5.39 -12.76 8.08
C VAL A 216 -4.08 -13.40 8.49
N ARG A 217 -3.08 -13.27 7.64
CA ARG A 217 -1.71 -13.70 7.90
C ARG A 217 -0.76 -12.54 7.74
N ALA A 218 -0.09 -12.15 8.82
CA ALA A 218 1.02 -11.22 8.75
C ALA A 218 2.26 -11.91 8.19
N PHE A 219 3.10 -11.16 7.46
CA PHE A 219 4.31 -11.68 6.84
C PHE A 219 5.44 -10.65 6.79
N ARG A 220 6.68 -11.16 6.65
CA ARG A 220 7.86 -10.36 6.25
C ARG A 220 8.16 -10.61 4.78
N CYS A 221 8.58 -9.56 4.07
CA CYS A 221 8.96 -9.63 2.66
C CYS A 221 10.35 -9.03 2.43
N ARG A 222 11.26 -9.84 1.91
CA ARG A 222 12.61 -9.44 1.45
C ARG A 222 13.42 -8.58 2.45
N GLY A 223 13.18 -8.73 3.74
CA GLY A 223 13.90 -8.05 4.82
C GLY A 223 13.59 -6.56 5.01
N ALA A 224 12.98 -5.88 4.02
CA ALA A 224 12.68 -4.45 4.07
C ALA A 224 11.21 -4.14 4.33
N HIS A 225 10.31 -5.09 4.15
CA HIS A 225 8.87 -4.89 4.23
C HIS A 225 8.21 -5.89 5.18
N ILE A 226 7.05 -5.47 5.69
CA ILE A 226 6.06 -6.28 6.36
C ILE A 226 4.72 -6.10 5.66
N GLY A 227 3.78 -6.97 5.95
CA GLY A 227 2.42 -6.83 5.44
C GLY A 227 1.49 -7.85 6.03
N PHE A 228 0.24 -7.80 5.60
CA PHE A 228 -0.72 -8.86 5.84
C PHE A 228 -1.51 -9.17 4.58
N GLU A 229 -2.02 -10.37 4.51
CA GLU A 229 -2.94 -10.84 3.50
C GLU A 229 -4.16 -11.47 4.16
N ARG A 230 -5.34 -11.32 3.55
CA ARG A 230 -6.52 -12.13 3.84
C ARG A 230 -6.64 -13.20 2.78
N ARG A 231 -6.74 -14.46 3.21
CA ARG A 231 -6.94 -15.62 2.35
C ARG A 231 -8.37 -16.10 2.46
N GLU A 232 -8.93 -16.50 1.35
CA GLU A 232 -10.16 -17.27 1.32
C GLU A 232 -9.93 -18.66 1.96
N GLN A 233 -10.97 -19.21 2.60
CA GLN A 233 -10.96 -20.64 2.92
C GLN A 233 -11.17 -21.44 1.64
N ARG A 234 -10.29 -22.38 1.40
CA ARG A 234 -10.57 -23.50 0.52
C ARG A 234 -11.56 -24.44 1.20
#